data_9df195b997e738543aea8036121569f5
#
_entry.id   9df195b997e738543aea8036121569f5
#
_cell.length_a   1.000
_cell.length_b   1.000
_cell.length_c   1.000
_cell.angle_alpha   90.00
_cell.angle_beta   90.00
_cell.angle_gamma   90.00
#
_symmetry.space_group_name_H-M   'P 1'
#
loop_
_entity.id
_entity.type
_entity.pdbx_description
1 polymer ?
#
loop_
_entity_poly.entity_id
_entity_poly.type
_entity_poly.pdbx_seq_one_letter_code
_entity_poly.pdbx_strand_id
1 'polypeptide(L)'
;MIEFLKQLPHLEHYGTPIYFIYLILAFLPIFVGLFFKKRFPVYEGLVSLIFIILMLTGSNLKQIYALLFYVVWQILIVYSYKIYRQKADNKWIFYLHSFLSVLPLIFVKVEPAIKNGHQSLFGFLGISYLTFRAVGMIIEMRDGVLKEFTLWEFLRFMLFMPTFSSGPIDRFKRFNEDYNAIPEREELLDMLEQAVKYIMYGFLYKFILAHIFGHLLLGHVQTYALSQGGFFNVGTLGVMYVYGFDLFFDFAGYSMFALAASNLMGIKSPINFDRPFKSRDLKEF
;
A
#
# COMPACT_ATOMS: atom_id res chain seq x y z
N MET A 1 12.33 19.55 17.43
CA MET A 1 11.44 18.72 16.57
C MET A 1 12.24 17.72 15.73
N ILE A 2 13.26 18.13 14.97
CA ILE A 2 14.06 17.22 14.12
C ILE A 2 14.83 16.18 14.95
N GLU A 3 15.42 16.57 16.08
CA GLU A 3 16.13 15.65 16.99
C GLU A 3 15.19 14.65 17.65
N PHE A 4 13.99 15.09 18.02
CA PHE A 4 12.96 14.20 18.56
C PHE A 4 12.54 13.13 17.54
N LEU A 5 12.33 13.50 16.25
CA LEU A 5 11.98 12.54 15.20
C LEU A 5 13.09 11.50 14.93
N LYS A 6 14.37 11.85 15.15
CA LYS A 6 15.49 10.90 15.01
C LYS A 6 15.56 9.87 16.14
N GLN A 7 14.97 10.19 17.29
CA GLN A 7 14.94 9.29 18.46
C GLN A 7 13.75 8.33 18.43
N LEU A 8 12.77 8.56 17.52
CA LEU A 8 11.62 7.68 17.39
C LEU A 8 12.05 6.28 16.87
N PRO A 9 11.45 5.21 17.39
CA PRO A 9 11.71 3.87 16.89
C PRO A 9 11.28 3.76 15.42
N HIS A 10 12.10 3.11 14.62
CA HIS A 10 11.72 2.71 13.28
C HIS A 10 10.84 1.46 13.35
N LEU A 11 9.68 1.51 12.73
CA LEU A 11 8.78 0.37 12.62
C LEU A 11 8.79 -0.17 11.18
N GLU A 12 9.27 -1.39 11.02
CA GLU A 12 9.13 -2.10 9.75
C GLU A 12 7.66 -2.47 9.53
N HIS A 13 7.07 -1.96 8.46
CA HIS A 13 5.68 -2.21 8.10
C HIS A 13 5.41 -3.71 7.95
N TYR A 14 4.59 -4.29 8.81
CA TYR A 14 4.30 -5.73 8.89
C TYR A 14 5.56 -6.64 8.93
N GLY A 15 6.70 -6.12 9.40
CA GLY A 15 7.97 -6.85 9.40
C GLY A 15 8.36 -7.43 10.75
N THR A 16 7.95 -6.82 11.86
CA THR A 16 8.38 -7.18 13.21
C THR A 16 7.22 -7.49 14.15
N PRO A 17 7.39 -8.37 15.15
CA PRO A 17 6.34 -8.64 16.15
C PRO A 17 5.90 -7.38 16.92
N ILE A 18 6.83 -6.46 17.21
CA ILE A 18 6.54 -5.19 17.89
C ILE A 18 5.55 -4.34 17.10
N TYR A 19 5.67 -4.33 15.76
CA TYR A 19 4.72 -3.63 14.90
C TYR A 19 3.28 -4.10 15.12
N PHE A 20 3.07 -5.42 15.17
CA PHE A 20 1.74 -6.00 15.39
C PHE A 20 1.19 -5.70 16.77
N ILE A 21 2.03 -5.67 17.82
CA ILE A 21 1.62 -5.29 19.17
C ILE A 21 1.10 -3.85 19.18
N TYR A 22 1.85 -2.89 18.62
CA TYR A 22 1.43 -1.50 18.52
C TYR A 22 0.18 -1.33 17.67
N LEU A 23 0.07 -2.08 16.57
CA LEU A 23 -1.10 -2.06 15.71
C LEU A 23 -2.35 -2.53 16.45
N ILE A 24 -2.28 -3.65 17.18
CA ILE A 24 -3.40 -4.16 17.97
C ILE A 24 -3.82 -3.13 19.03
N LEU A 25 -2.86 -2.59 19.78
CA LEU A 25 -3.14 -1.59 20.83
C LEU A 25 -3.79 -0.32 20.24
N ALA A 26 -3.31 0.16 19.09
CA ALA A 26 -3.85 1.34 18.43
C ALA A 26 -5.23 1.09 17.80
N PHE A 27 -5.49 -0.12 17.30
CA PHE A 27 -6.75 -0.46 16.64
C PHE A 27 -7.84 -0.90 17.61
N LEU A 28 -7.49 -1.32 18.82
CA LEU A 28 -8.47 -1.75 19.82
C LEU A 28 -9.54 -0.66 20.09
N PRO A 29 -9.21 0.63 20.32
CA PRO A 29 -10.21 1.67 20.50
C PRO A 29 -11.08 1.90 19.24
N ILE A 30 -10.52 1.73 18.04
CA ILE A 30 -11.28 1.85 16.79
C ILE A 30 -12.31 0.73 16.71
N PHE A 31 -11.90 -0.51 16.92
CA PHE A 31 -12.76 -1.67 16.87
C PHE A 31 -13.86 -1.61 17.95
N VAL A 32 -13.51 -1.22 19.18
CA VAL A 32 -14.49 -1.03 20.27
C VAL A 32 -15.47 0.10 19.91
N GLY A 33 -15.01 1.19 19.33
CA GLY A 33 -15.87 2.26 18.84
C GLY A 33 -16.89 1.76 17.82
N LEU A 34 -16.45 1.02 16.81
CA LEU A 34 -17.30 0.43 15.77
C LEU A 34 -18.33 -0.53 16.38
N PHE A 35 -17.94 -1.34 17.37
CA PHE A 35 -18.84 -2.24 18.09
C PHE A 35 -20.00 -1.51 18.78
N PHE A 36 -19.77 -0.25 19.23
CA PHE A 36 -20.79 0.66 19.76
C PHE A 36 -21.38 1.59 18.69
N LYS A 37 -21.22 1.28 17.40
CA LYS A 37 -21.70 2.10 16.28
C LYS A 37 -21.16 3.54 16.30
N LYS A 38 -19.92 3.71 16.75
CA LYS A 38 -19.23 5.00 16.79
C LYS A 38 -17.91 4.91 16.02
N ARG A 39 -17.65 5.90 15.18
CA ARG A 39 -16.38 6.05 14.47
C ARG A 39 -15.66 7.27 14.99
N PHE A 40 -14.34 7.19 15.13
CA PHE A 40 -13.50 8.27 15.63
C PHE A 40 -12.55 8.79 14.55
N PRO A 41 -13.02 9.59 13.56
CA PRO A 41 -12.22 9.96 12.39
C PRO A 41 -10.91 10.66 12.71
N VAL A 42 -10.88 11.51 13.74
CA VAL A 42 -9.66 12.21 14.17
C VAL A 42 -8.66 11.24 14.77
N TYR A 43 -9.11 10.32 15.62
CA TYR A 43 -8.24 9.28 16.21
C TYR A 43 -7.66 8.36 15.13
N GLU A 44 -8.49 7.86 14.21
CA GLU A 44 -8.07 7.01 13.09
C GLU A 44 -7.04 7.71 12.19
N GLY A 45 -7.25 9.00 11.92
CA GLY A 45 -6.31 9.83 11.18
C GLY A 45 -4.97 10.02 11.91
N LEU A 46 -5.01 10.26 13.22
CA LEU A 46 -3.81 10.39 14.05
C LEU A 46 -3.04 9.06 14.13
N VAL A 47 -3.72 7.94 14.34
CA VAL A 47 -3.10 6.61 14.32
C VAL A 47 -2.42 6.36 12.97
N SER A 48 -3.11 6.60 11.86
CA SER A 48 -2.53 6.45 10.52
C SER A 48 -1.28 7.32 10.34
N LEU A 49 -1.35 8.59 10.74
CA LEU A 49 -0.23 9.52 10.60
C LEU A 49 0.96 9.11 11.47
N ILE A 50 0.74 8.71 12.73
CA ILE A 50 1.79 8.26 13.64
C ILE A 50 2.49 7.02 13.06
N PHE A 51 1.75 6.01 12.62
CA PHE A 51 2.34 4.82 12.02
C PHE A 51 3.14 5.13 10.76
N ILE A 52 2.61 5.98 9.87
CA ILE A 52 3.34 6.42 8.66
C ILE A 52 4.63 7.13 9.04
N ILE A 53 4.61 8.03 10.01
CA ILE A 53 5.81 8.71 10.50
C ILE A 53 6.81 7.67 11.05
N LEU A 54 6.39 6.75 11.91
CA LEU A 54 7.26 5.71 12.48
C LEU A 54 7.84 4.77 11.41
N MET A 55 7.14 4.50 10.33
CA MET A 55 7.65 3.74 9.20
C MET A 55 8.69 4.51 8.37
N LEU A 56 8.62 5.83 8.36
CA LEU A 56 9.51 6.69 7.56
C LEU A 56 10.71 7.24 8.36
N THR A 57 10.73 7.11 9.70
CA THR A 57 11.79 7.65 10.57
C THR A 57 13.10 6.89 10.52
N GLY A 58 13.19 5.68 9.96
CA GLY A 58 14.38 4.82 9.92
C GLY A 58 15.71 5.57 9.75
N SER A 59 16.37 5.47 8.65
CA SER A 59 17.69 6.13 8.44
C SER A 59 17.59 7.57 7.91
N ASN A 60 16.41 8.06 7.50
CA ASN A 60 16.34 9.31 6.75
C ASN A 60 15.02 10.08 6.91
N LEU A 61 15.03 11.14 7.73
CA LEU A 61 13.95 12.14 7.78
C LEU A 61 13.60 12.74 6.40
N LYS A 62 14.47 12.56 5.39
CA LYS A 62 14.24 12.96 4.01
C LYS A 62 12.95 12.36 3.43
N GLN A 63 12.61 11.12 3.81
CA GLN A 63 11.38 10.47 3.35
C GLN A 63 10.11 11.17 3.83
N ILE A 64 10.12 11.75 5.04
CA ILE A 64 8.98 12.51 5.57
C ILE A 64 8.79 13.80 4.76
N TYR A 65 9.87 14.52 4.46
CA TYR A 65 9.78 15.72 3.62
C TYR A 65 9.35 15.38 2.19
N ALA A 66 9.86 14.29 1.64
CA ALA A 66 9.45 13.78 0.33
C ALA A 66 7.96 13.45 0.30
N LEU A 67 7.43 12.77 1.34
CA LEU A 67 6.01 12.50 1.48
C LEU A 67 5.17 13.79 1.56
N LEU A 68 5.58 14.76 2.38
CA LEU A 68 4.85 16.03 2.51
C LEU A 68 4.80 16.77 1.17
N PHE A 69 5.94 16.91 0.49
CA PHE A 69 5.99 17.50 -0.84
C PHE A 69 5.08 16.76 -1.83
N TYR A 70 5.15 15.42 -1.82
CA TYR A 70 4.34 14.59 -2.70
C TYR A 70 2.84 14.74 -2.45
N VAL A 71 2.41 14.76 -1.18
CA VAL A 71 0.99 14.94 -0.84
C VAL A 71 0.49 16.30 -1.31
N VAL A 72 1.26 17.38 -1.08
CA VAL A 72 0.92 18.72 -1.59
C VAL A 72 0.83 18.72 -3.11
N TRP A 73 1.78 18.11 -3.81
CA TRP A 73 1.76 17.96 -5.26
C TRP A 73 0.47 17.26 -5.73
N GLN A 74 0.10 16.13 -5.12
CA GLN A 74 -1.10 15.41 -5.51
C GLN A 74 -2.39 16.19 -5.19
N ILE A 75 -2.44 16.93 -4.08
CA ILE A 75 -3.55 17.84 -3.80
C ILE A 75 -3.73 18.83 -4.94
N LEU A 76 -2.65 19.49 -5.37
CA LEU A 76 -2.72 20.48 -6.45
C LEU A 76 -3.23 19.85 -7.75
N ILE A 77 -2.70 18.70 -8.15
CA ILE A 77 -3.08 18.03 -9.41
C ILE A 77 -4.52 17.51 -9.35
N VAL A 78 -4.91 16.81 -8.29
CA VAL A 78 -6.25 16.21 -8.18
C VAL A 78 -7.33 17.28 -8.05
N TYR A 79 -7.09 18.35 -7.25
CA TYR A 79 -8.07 19.42 -7.10
C TYR A 79 -8.16 20.32 -8.35
N SER A 80 -7.05 20.61 -9.03
CA SER A 80 -7.10 21.34 -10.31
C SER A 80 -7.91 20.57 -11.35
N TYR A 81 -7.75 19.24 -11.41
CA TYR A 81 -8.56 18.41 -12.29
C TYR A 81 -10.04 18.36 -11.86
N LYS A 82 -10.33 18.30 -10.55
CA LYS A 82 -11.70 18.39 -10.03
C LYS A 82 -12.42 19.66 -10.51
N ILE A 83 -11.77 20.83 -10.33
CA ILE A 83 -12.33 22.14 -10.73
C ILE A 83 -12.53 22.20 -12.24
N TYR A 84 -11.56 21.70 -13.02
CA TYR A 84 -11.68 21.66 -14.47
C TYR A 84 -12.83 20.76 -14.92
N ARG A 85 -12.95 19.56 -14.34
CA ARG A 85 -13.94 18.53 -14.75
C ARG A 85 -15.39 18.95 -14.48
N GLN A 86 -15.63 19.86 -13.54
CA GLN A 86 -16.95 20.45 -13.33
C GLN A 86 -17.42 21.32 -14.49
N LYS A 87 -16.48 21.86 -15.29
CA LYS A 87 -16.78 22.84 -16.35
C LYS A 87 -16.64 22.27 -17.76
N ALA A 88 -15.76 21.30 -17.95
CA ALA A 88 -15.41 20.81 -19.28
C ALA A 88 -14.92 19.34 -19.24
N ASP A 89 -14.92 18.71 -20.40
CA ASP A 89 -14.42 17.35 -20.61
C ASP A 89 -13.52 17.30 -21.85
N ASN A 90 -12.21 17.36 -21.64
CA ASN A 90 -11.22 17.23 -22.70
C ASN A 90 -10.23 16.12 -22.34
N LYS A 91 -10.11 15.14 -23.24
CA LYS A 91 -9.21 13.99 -23.09
C LYS A 91 -7.74 14.37 -22.89
N TRP A 92 -7.27 15.45 -23.51
CA TRP A 92 -5.88 15.89 -23.39
C TRP A 92 -5.57 16.46 -21.99
N ILE A 93 -6.54 17.16 -21.40
CA ILE A 93 -6.41 17.65 -20.02
C ILE A 93 -6.41 16.49 -19.03
N PHE A 94 -7.22 15.44 -19.27
CA PHE A 94 -7.15 14.21 -18.50
C PHE A 94 -5.77 13.54 -18.59
N TYR A 95 -5.22 13.37 -19.79
CA TYR A 95 -3.88 12.79 -19.95
C TYR A 95 -2.79 13.64 -19.29
N LEU A 96 -2.88 14.96 -19.39
CA LEU A 96 -1.95 15.88 -18.75
C LEU A 96 -1.96 15.71 -17.23
N HIS A 97 -3.13 15.72 -16.58
CA HIS A 97 -3.21 15.56 -15.12
C HIS A 97 -2.79 14.16 -14.67
N SER A 98 -3.14 13.13 -15.41
CA SER A 98 -2.67 11.75 -15.14
C SER A 98 -1.15 11.66 -15.23
N PHE A 99 -0.54 12.24 -16.27
CA PHE A 99 0.91 12.30 -16.43
C PHE A 99 1.59 13.09 -15.30
N LEU A 100 1.08 14.27 -14.96
CA LEU A 100 1.61 15.09 -13.85
C LEU A 100 1.51 14.39 -12.51
N SER A 101 0.44 13.61 -12.28
CA SER A 101 0.30 12.80 -11.07
C SER A 101 1.33 11.67 -10.99
N VAL A 102 1.69 11.05 -12.11
CA VAL A 102 2.70 9.97 -12.19
C VAL A 102 4.14 10.53 -12.20
N LEU A 103 4.34 11.78 -12.58
CA LEU A 103 5.65 12.38 -12.81
C LEU A 103 6.64 12.21 -11.62
N PRO A 104 6.25 12.45 -10.34
CA PRO A 104 7.16 12.22 -9.21
C PRO A 104 7.63 10.77 -9.11
N LEU A 105 6.75 9.80 -9.41
CA LEU A 105 7.12 8.38 -9.41
C LEU A 105 8.13 8.06 -10.50
N ILE A 106 7.97 8.62 -11.71
CA ILE A 106 8.93 8.47 -12.81
C ILE A 106 10.30 8.99 -12.36
N PHE A 107 10.37 10.18 -11.78
CA PHE A 107 11.63 10.73 -11.27
C PHE A 107 12.29 9.81 -10.26
N VAL A 108 11.55 9.32 -9.27
CA VAL A 108 12.08 8.43 -8.23
C VAL A 108 12.60 7.11 -8.81
N LYS A 109 11.99 6.59 -9.88
CA LYS A 109 12.40 5.33 -10.51
C LYS A 109 13.58 5.51 -11.50
N VAL A 110 13.67 6.65 -12.17
CA VAL A 110 14.69 6.91 -13.19
C VAL A 110 15.98 7.49 -12.57
N GLU A 111 15.86 8.31 -11.52
CA GLU A 111 17.01 8.98 -10.88
C GLU A 111 18.13 8.02 -10.46
N PRO A 112 17.88 6.84 -9.84
CA PRO A 112 18.93 5.88 -9.50
C PRO A 112 19.70 5.35 -10.71
N ALA A 113 19.02 5.16 -11.85
CA ALA A 113 19.66 4.70 -13.08
C ALA A 113 20.62 5.76 -13.66
N ILE A 114 20.31 7.06 -13.48
CA ILE A 114 21.16 8.18 -13.93
C ILE A 114 22.30 8.43 -12.95
N LYS A 115 22.07 8.27 -11.64
CA LYS A 115 23.02 8.57 -10.56
C LYS A 115 23.77 7.33 -10.03
N ASN A 116 24.09 6.36 -10.88
CA ASN A 116 24.87 5.16 -10.53
C ASN A 116 24.39 4.41 -9.28
N GLY A 117 23.06 4.26 -9.12
CA GLY A 117 22.46 3.48 -8.04
C GLY A 117 22.22 4.24 -6.74
N HIS A 118 22.51 5.53 -6.65
CA HIS A 118 22.16 6.33 -5.48
C HIS A 118 20.65 6.46 -5.33
N GLN A 119 20.14 6.25 -4.09
CA GLN A 119 18.73 6.39 -3.81
C GLN A 119 18.22 7.81 -4.12
N SER A 120 17.01 7.90 -4.69
CA SER A 120 16.38 9.18 -4.97
C SER A 120 16.13 10.00 -3.70
N LEU A 121 16.36 11.32 -3.78
CA LEU A 121 16.06 12.26 -2.70
C LEU A 121 14.55 12.39 -2.43
N PHE A 122 13.72 12.17 -3.44
CA PHE A 122 12.26 12.25 -3.38
C PHE A 122 11.59 10.90 -3.14
N GLY A 123 12.39 9.81 -3.03
CA GLY A 123 11.87 8.48 -2.77
C GLY A 123 11.42 8.31 -1.32
N PHE A 124 10.26 7.72 -1.13
CA PHE A 124 9.75 7.28 0.17
C PHE A 124 8.96 5.99 0.02
N LEU A 125 8.82 5.26 1.14
CA LEU A 125 8.04 4.03 1.18
C LEU A 125 6.58 4.34 0.84
N GLY A 126 5.99 3.62 -0.13
CA GLY A 126 4.59 3.76 -0.51
C GLY A 126 4.30 4.72 -1.67
N ILE A 127 5.30 5.44 -2.24
CA ILE A 127 5.08 6.40 -3.33
C ILE A 127 4.30 5.81 -4.51
N SER A 128 4.57 4.55 -4.89
CA SER A 128 3.87 3.88 -5.99
C SER A 128 2.39 3.70 -5.68
N TYR A 129 2.06 3.27 -4.45
CA TYR A 129 0.67 3.06 -4.01
C TYR A 129 -0.12 4.37 -3.96
N LEU A 130 0.49 5.43 -3.43
CA LEU A 130 -0.12 6.75 -3.41
C LEU A 130 -0.36 7.30 -4.82
N THR A 131 0.59 7.05 -5.74
CA THR A 131 0.44 7.46 -7.14
C THR A 131 -0.75 6.76 -7.80
N PHE A 132 -0.90 5.46 -7.62
CA PHE A 132 -2.04 4.73 -8.16
C PHE A 132 -3.38 5.18 -7.57
N ARG A 133 -3.41 5.52 -6.27
CA ARG A 133 -4.61 6.10 -5.64
C ARG A 133 -4.98 7.45 -6.26
N ALA A 134 -4.02 8.35 -6.43
CA ALA A 134 -4.27 9.66 -7.00
C ALA A 134 -4.73 9.57 -8.47
N VAL A 135 -4.06 8.74 -9.28
CA VAL A 135 -4.47 8.48 -10.68
C VAL A 135 -5.85 7.82 -10.73
N GLY A 136 -6.13 6.87 -9.83
CA GLY A 136 -7.45 6.26 -9.69
C GLY A 136 -8.55 7.29 -9.47
N MET A 137 -8.34 8.27 -8.60
CA MET A 137 -9.29 9.37 -8.40
C MET A 137 -9.48 10.23 -9.65
N ILE A 138 -8.41 10.52 -10.41
CA ILE A 138 -8.49 11.25 -11.67
C ILE A 138 -9.33 10.47 -12.70
N ILE A 139 -9.17 9.14 -12.75
CA ILE A 139 -9.96 8.25 -13.61
C ILE A 139 -11.44 8.25 -13.18
N GLU A 140 -11.73 8.08 -11.88
CA GLU A 140 -13.10 8.10 -11.35
C GLU A 140 -13.81 9.44 -11.62
N MET A 141 -13.08 10.57 -11.58
CA MET A 141 -13.61 11.88 -11.96
C MET A 141 -13.88 11.97 -13.46
N ARG A 142 -12.98 11.46 -14.30
CA ARG A 142 -13.19 11.40 -15.74
C ARG A 142 -14.44 10.62 -16.10
N ASP A 143 -14.61 9.45 -15.49
CA ASP A 143 -15.73 8.55 -15.74
C ASP A 143 -17.05 9.03 -15.11
N GLY A 144 -17.04 10.20 -14.42
CA GLY A 144 -18.21 10.80 -13.77
C GLY A 144 -18.68 10.06 -12.52
N VAL A 145 -17.91 9.08 -12.05
CA VAL A 145 -18.19 8.28 -10.83
C VAL A 145 -17.96 9.11 -9.57
N LEU A 146 -16.89 9.93 -9.57
CA LEU A 146 -16.52 10.81 -8.48
C LEU A 146 -16.75 12.27 -8.89
N LYS A 147 -17.71 12.95 -8.23
CA LYS A 147 -18.03 14.37 -8.52
C LYS A 147 -17.53 15.30 -7.42
N GLU A 148 -17.77 14.93 -6.17
CA GLU A 148 -17.46 15.76 -5.02
C GLU A 148 -16.72 14.95 -3.96
N PHE A 149 -15.75 15.61 -3.31
CA PHE A 149 -15.05 15.12 -2.12
C PHE A 149 -14.39 16.31 -1.40
N THR A 150 -14.17 16.14 -0.10
CA THR A 150 -13.48 17.11 0.75
C THR A 150 -11.99 16.81 0.83
N LEU A 151 -11.20 17.81 1.25
CA LEU A 151 -9.76 17.63 1.50
C LEU A 151 -9.49 16.55 2.56
N TRP A 152 -10.35 16.47 3.58
CA TRP A 152 -10.21 15.49 4.63
C TRP A 152 -10.43 14.06 4.12
N GLU A 153 -11.42 13.84 3.29
CA GLU A 153 -11.66 12.54 2.64
C GLU A 153 -10.51 12.14 1.71
N PHE A 154 -9.99 13.12 0.95
CA PHE A 154 -8.80 12.90 0.12
C PHE A 154 -7.60 12.46 0.96
N LEU A 155 -7.26 13.22 2.02
CA LEU A 155 -6.12 12.91 2.88
C LEU A 155 -6.28 11.56 3.59
N ARG A 156 -7.48 11.27 4.10
CA ARG A 156 -7.80 9.99 4.72
C ARG A 156 -7.60 8.81 3.77
N PHE A 157 -8.06 8.94 2.52
CA PHE A 157 -7.84 7.92 1.50
C PHE A 157 -6.36 7.77 1.14
N MET A 158 -5.68 8.88 0.86
CA MET A 158 -4.26 8.86 0.48
C MET A 158 -3.37 8.31 1.60
N LEU A 159 -3.61 8.70 2.84
CA LEU A 159 -2.80 8.34 4.01
C LEU A 159 -3.43 7.20 4.84
N PHE A 160 -4.28 6.38 4.24
CA PHE A 160 -4.84 5.20 4.90
C PHE A 160 -3.73 4.19 5.16
N MET A 161 -3.32 4.07 6.43
CA MET A 161 -2.12 3.36 6.85
C MET A 161 -2.12 1.88 6.47
N PRO A 162 -3.21 1.10 6.64
CA PRO A 162 -3.19 -0.33 6.34
C PRO A 162 -2.69 -0.68 4.95
N THR A 163 -3.01 0.14 3.96
CA THR A 163 -2.62 -0.08 2.56
C THR A 163 -1.68 1.03 2.03
N PHE A 164 -0.90 1.67 2.92
CA PHE A 164 -0.02 2.79 2.57
C PHE A 164 1.14 2.38 1.67
N SER A 165 1.87 1.33 2.03
CA SER A 165 3.09 0.89 1.31
C SER A 165 2.89 -0.40 0.53
N SER A 166 1.88 -1.17 0.87
CA SER A 166 1.59 -2.50 0.32
C SER A 166 0.10 -2.81 0.52
N GLY A 167 -0.39 -3.84 -0.13
CA GLY A 167 -1.78 -4.26 -0.02
C GLY A 167 -2.60 -3.85 -1.24
N PRO A 168 -3.91 -4.03 -1.22
CA PRO A 168 -4.75 -3.75 -2.37
C PRO A 168 -4.87 -2.25 -2.66
N ILE A 169 -4.87 -1.94 -3.96
CA ILE A 169 -5.13 -0.58 -4.44
C ILE A 169 -6.65 -0.44 -4.58
N ASP A 170 -7.21 0.43 -3.77
CA ASP A 170 -8.64 0.65 -3.71
C ASP A 170 -9.10 1.81 -4.58
N ARG A 171 -10.40 1.87 -4.85
CA ARG A 171 -11.08 2.99 -5.50
C ARG A 171 -11.60 3.96 -4.43
N PHE A 172 -11.42 5.27 -4.67
CA PHE A 172 -11.82 6.30 -3.69
C PHE A 172 -13.30 6.22 -3.31
N LYS A 173 -14.19 6.10 -4.31
CA LYS A 173 -15.64 6.05 -4.07
C LYS A 173 -16.00 4.88 -3.14
N ARG A 174 -15.54 3.66 -3.45
CA ARG A 174 -15.78 2.46 -2.66
C ARG A 174 -15.25 2.61 -1.23
N PHE A 175 -14.00 3.06 -1.10
CA PHE A 175 -13.37 3.31 0.19
C PHE A 175 -14.17 4.31 1.03
N ASN A 176 -14.64 5.41 0.42
CA ASN A 176 -15.37 6.45 1.13
C ASN A 176 -16.78 6.00 1.51
N GLU A 177 -17.43 5.19 0.69
CA GLU A 177 -18.71 4.54 1.02
C GLU A 177 -18.55 3.60 2.21
N ASP A 178 -17.57 2.69 2.21
CA ASP A 178 -17.28 1.78 3.32
C ASP A 178 -16.91 2.55 4.60
N TYR A 179 -16.11 3.60 4.47
CA TYR A 179 -15.71 4.40 5.62
C TYR A 179 -16.90 5.08 6.30
N ASN A 180 -17.85 5.59 5.53
CA ASN A 180 -19.02 6.30 6.06
C ASN A 180 -20.13 5.34 6.52
N ALA A 181 -20.13 4.11 6.02
CA ALA A 181 -21.02 3.05 6.48
C ALA A 181 -20.41 2.35 7.71
N ILE A 182 -21.00 2.56 8.89
CA ILE A 182 -20.59 1.82 10.08
C ILE A 182 -21.20 0.41 9.98
N PRO A 183 -20.37 -0.66 9.99
CA PRO A 183 -20.88 -2.03 9.85
C PRO A 183 -21.81 -2.41 11.01
N GLU A 184 -22.79 -3.24 10.73
CA GLU A 184 -23.63 -3.85 11.76
C GLU A 184 -22.79 -4.83 12.61
N ARG A 185 -23.27 -5.16 13.81
CA ARG A 185 -22.51 -5.96 14.77
C ARG A 185 -22.13 -7.33 14.21
N GLU A 186 -23.04 -8.00 13.52
CA GLU A 186 -22.78 -9.31 12.91
C GLU A 186 -21.71 -9.18 11.82
N GLU A 187 -21.85 -8.22 10.95
CA GLU A 187 -20.89 -7.90 9.92
C GLU A 187 -19.49 -7.58 10.49
N LEU A 188 -19.43 -6.80 11.59
CA LEU A 188 -18.17 -6.49 12.26
C LEU A 188 -17.51 -7.74 12.85
N LEU A 189 -18.28 -8.68 13.39
CA LEU A 189 -17.76 -9.96 13.87
C LEU A 189 -17.23 -10.83 12.72
N ASP A 190 -17.93 -10.87 11.58
CA ASP A 190 -17.43 -11.54 10.37
C ASP A 190 -16.12 -10.92 9.86
N MET A 191 -16.02 -9.58 9.89
CA MET A 191 -14.80 -8.87 9.53
C MET A 191 -13.66 -9.21 10.51
N LEU A 192 -13.93 -9.37 11.80
CA LEU A 192 -12.94 -9.81 12.78
C LEU A 192 -12.47 -11.24 12.51
N GLU A 193 -13.41 -12.16 12.24
CA GLU A 193 -13.06 -13.54 11.88
C GLU A 193 -12.17 -13.59 10.63
N GLN A 194 -12.54 -12.82 9.61
CA GLN A 194 -11.71 -12.69 8.40
C GLN A 194 -10.36 -12.06 8.69
N ALA A 195 -10.29 -11.04 9.54
CA ALA A 195 -9.02 -10.41 9.92
C ALA A 195 -8.07 -11.42 10.59
N VAL A 196 -8.58 -12.28 11.48
CA VAL A 196 -7.78 -13.35 12.09
C VAL A 196 -7.28 -14.34 11.03
N LYS A 197 -8.15 -14.77 10.09
CA LYS A 197 -7.74 -15.64 8.97
C LYS A 197 -6.65 -14.98 8.11
N TYR A 198 -6.81 -13.70 7.78
CA TYR A 198 -5.81 -12.96 7.00
C TYR A 198 -4.48 -12.81 7.74
N ILE A 199 -4.49 -12.60 9.05
CA ILE A 199 -3.27 -12.59 9.87
C ILE A 199 -2.56 -13.95 9.78
N MET A 200 -3.29 -15.05 9.92
CA MET A 200 -2.72 -16.41 9.82
C MET A 200 -2.12 -16.67 8.43
N TYR A 201 -2.83 -16.31 7.36
CA TYR A 201 -2.30 -16.43 6.00
C TYR A 201 -1.10 -15.49 5.76
N GLY A 202 -1.13 -14.27 6.32
CA GLY A 202 -0.02 -13.34 6.24
C GLY A 202 1.26 -13.92 6.86
N PHE A 203 1.15 -14.50 8.05
CA PHE A 203 2.27 -15.18 8.70
C PHE A 203 2.76 -16.38 7.89
N LEU A 204 1.86 -17.23 7.39
CA LEU A 204 2.22 -18.38 6.57
C LEU A 204 2.96 -17.94 5.30
N TYR A 205 2.45 -16.97 4.59
CA TYR A 205 3.02 -16.54 3.31
C TYR A 205 4.35 -15.81 3.52
N LYS A 206 4.38 -14.79 4.36
CA LYS A 206 5.55 -13.94 4.52
C LYS A 206 6.69 -14.59 5.30
N PHE A 207 6.39 -15.20 6.45
CA PHE A 207 7.45 -15.67 7.35
C PHE A 207 7.78 -17.16 7.18
N ILE A 208 6.94 -17.94 6.52
CA ILE A 208 7.20 -19.35 6.27
C ILE A 208 7.52 -19.58 4.79
N LEU A 209 6.57 -19.34 3.89
CA LEU A 209 6.76 -19.67 2.48
C LEU A 209 7.80 -18.79 1.79
N ALA A 210 7.72 -17.45 1.94
CA ALA A 210 8.74 -16.56 1.39
C ALA A 210 10.12 -16.87 1.97
N HIS A 211 10.23 -17.17 3.27
CA HIS A 211 11.52 -17.58 3.87
C HIS A 211 12.07 -18.87 3.26
N ILE A 212 11.23 -19.89 3.04
CA ILE A 212 11.65 -21.14 2.40
C ILE A 212 12.19 -20.86 0.98
N PHE A 213 11.45 -20.13 0.16
CA PHE A 213 11.87 -19.84 -1.20
C PHE A 213 13.06 -18.89 -1.27
N GLY A 214 13.03 -17.78 -0.54
CA GLY A 214 14.06 -16.73 -0.60
C GLY A 214 15.35 -17.08 0.14
N HIS A 215 15.27 -17.68 1.33
CA HIS A 215 16.46 -17.96 2.14
C HIS A 215 16.97 -19.39 2.02
N LEU A 216 16.09 -20.39 2.00
CA LEU A 216 16.54 -21.78 1.98
C LEU A 216 16.83 -22.29 0.55
N LEU A 217 15.97 -21.99 -0.42
CA LEU A 217 16.08 -22.57 -1.77
C LEU A 217 16.87 -21.71 -2.74
N LEU A 218 16.66 -20.37 -2.72
CA LEU A 218 17.21 -19.47 -3.75
C LEU A 218 18.72 -19.54 -3.85
N GLY A 219 19.44 -19.53 -2.71
CA GLY A 219 20.90 -19.62 -2.68
C GLY A 219 21.46 -20.91 -3.28
N HIS A 220 20.81 -22.05 -2.99
CA HIS A 220 21.22 -23.35 -3.54
C HIS A 220 21.00 -23.41 -5.06
N VAL A 221 19.84 -22.95 -5.54
CA VAL A 221 19.53 -22.97 -6.98
C VAL A 221 20.41 -21.99 -7.75
N GLN A 222 20.74 -20.82 -7.17
CA GLN A 222 21.69 -19.86 -7.76
C GLN A 222 23.09 -20.46 -7.90
N THR A 223 23.60 -21.12 -6.85
CA THR A 223 24.91 -21.79 -6.89
C THR A 223 24.93 -22.89 -7.97
N TYR A 224 23.86 -23.68 -8.06
CA TYR A 224 23.72 -24.69 -9.10
C TYR A 224 23.69 -24.06 -10.50
N ALA A 225 22.91 -23.00 -10.72
CA ALA A 225 22.85 -22.30 -12.00
C ALA A 225 24.20 -21.76 -12.46
N LEU A 226 24.98 -21.21 -11.54
CA LEU A 226 26.34 -20.71 -11.81
C LEU A 226 27.30 -21.83 -12.16
N SER A 227 27.19 -23.02 -11.55
CA SER A 227 28.04 -24.17 -11.82
C SER A 227 27.82 -24.77 -13.22
N GLN A 228 26.62 -24.62 -13.79
CA GLN A 228 26.30 -25.15 -15.13
C GLN A 228 26.91 -24.30 -16.27
N GLY A 229 27.28 -23.05 -16.00
CA GLY A 229 27.76 -22.10 -17.00
C GLY A 229 26.71 -21.74 -18.06
N GLY A 230 26.98 -20.64 -18.78
CA GLY A 230 26.04 -20.13 -19.79
C GLY A 230 24.84 -19.38 -19.16
N PHE A 231 24.18 -18.58 -20.00
CA PHE A 231 23.04 -17.75 -19.54
C PHE A 231 21.72 -18.53 -19.48
N PHE A 232 21.52 -19.47 -20.39
CA PHE A 232 20.33 -20.32 -20.45
C PHE A 232 20.65 -21.77 -20.04
N ASN A 233 20.33 -22.12 -18.81
CA ASN A 233 20.45 -23.49 -18.30
C ASN A 233 19.28 -23.84 -17.37
N VAL A 234 19.12 -25.08 -16.99
CA VAL A 234 18.03 -25.57 -16.11
C VAL A 234 18.10 -24.89 -14.73
N GLY A 235 19.30 -24.60 -14.24
CA GLY A 235 19.49 -23.85 -12.98
C GLY A 235 18.94 -22.44 -13.08
N THR A 236 19.15 -21.73 -14.19
CA THR A 236 18.58 -20.38 -14.40
C THR A 236 17.06 -20.40 -14.40
N LEU A 237 16.41 -21.39 -15.03
CA LEU A 237 14.97 -21.56 -14.94
C LEU A 237 14.53 -21.81 -13.48
N GLY A 238 15.26 -22.63 -12.75
CA GLY A 238 15.02 -22.87 -11.32
C GLY A 238 15.08 -21.58 -10.50
N VAL A 239 16.11 -20.74 -10.73
CA VAL A 239 16.23 -19.42 -10.07
C VAL A 239 15.02 -18.53 -10.37
N MET A 240 14.57 -18.46 -11.64
CA MET A 240 13.42 -17.65 -12.02
C MET A 240 12.15 -18.07 -11.27
N TYR A 241 11.88 -19.36 -11.17
CA TYR A 241 10.69 -19.85 -10.44
C TYR A 241 10.81 -19.63 -8.93
N VAL A 242 11.94 -19.99 -8.33
CA VAL A 242 12.14 -19.86 -6.88
C VAL A 242 12.07 -18.39 -6.46
N TYR A 243 12.75 -17.50 -7.20
CA TYR A 243 12.66 -16.05 -6.96
C TYR A 243 11.26 -15.50 -7.19
N GLY A 244 10.56 -15.99 -8.22
CA GLY A 244 9.16 -15.60 -8.48
C GLY A 244 8.23 -15.99 -7.34
N PHE A 245 8.39 -17.19 -6.76
CA PHE A 245 7.61 -17.61 -5.60
C PHE A 245 7.96 -16.83 -4.33
N ASP A 246 9.24 -16.56 -4.08
CA ASP A 246 9.68 -15.72 -2.98
C ASP A 246 8.98 -14.35 -3.03
N LEU A 247 9.09 -13.66 -4.17
CA LEU A 247 8.47 -12.36 -4.39
C LEU A 247 6.94 -12.41 -4.24
N PHE A 248 6.32 -13.45 -4.78
CA PHE A 248 4.87 -13.64 -4.70
C PHE A 248 4.40 -13.83 -3.26
N PHE A 249 5.04 -14.73 -2.49
CA PHE A 249 4.61 -15.01 -1.12
C PHE A 249 4.90 -13.85 -0.18
N ASP A 250 6.03 -13.14 -0.36
CA ASP A 250 6.31 -11.93 0.42
C ASP A 250 5.23 -10.86 0.17
N PHE A 251 4.92 -10.57 -1.09
CA PHE A 251 3.89 -9.60 -1.45
C PHE A 251 2.47 -10.02 -1.04
N ALA A 252 2.12 -11.29 -1.22
CA ALA A 252 0.83 -11.83 -0.80
C ALA A 252 0.67 -11.76 0.74
N GLY A 253 1.73 -12.07 1.49
CA GLY A 253 1.73 -11.96 2.94
C GLY A 253 1.48 -10.53 3.42
N TYR A 254 2.16 -9.54 2.85
CA TYR A 254 1.88 -8.12 3.12
C TYR A 254 0.43 -7.74 2.80
N SER A 255 -0.10 -8.21 1.67
CA SER A 255 -1.50 -7.95 1.28
C SER A 255 -2.48 -8.52 2.29
N MET A 256 -2.23 -9.71 2.83
CA MET A 256 -3.08 -10.31 3.88
C MET A 256 -3.07 -9.48 5.17
N PHE A 257 -1.91 -9.00 5.62
CA PHE A 257 -1.85 -8.12 6.79
C PHE A 257 -2.58 -6.79 6.56
N ALA A 258 -2.46 -6.20 5.36
CA ALA A 258 -3.17 -4.99 5.02
C ALA A 258 -4.70 -5.19 5.02
N LEU A 259 -5.19 -6.32 4.51
CA LEU A 259 -6.61 -6.70 4.56
C LEU A 259 -7.09 -6.89 6.00
N ALA A 260 -6.31 -7.58 6.83
CA ALA A 260 -6.62 -7.76 8.24
C ALA A 260 -6.75 -6.42 8.96
N ALA A 261 -5.77 -5.52 8.78
CA ALA A 261 -5.78 -4.20 9.38
C ALA A 261 -6.96 -3.35 8.89
N SER A 262 -7.31 -3.43 7.60
CA SER A 262 -8.47 -2.73 7.03
C SER A 262 -9.78 -3.23 7.65
N ASN A 263 -9.94 -4.55 7.79
CA ASN A 263 -11.13 -5.15 8.41
C ASN A 263 -11.29 -4.71 9.88
N LEU A 264 -10.19 -4.64 10.64
CA LEU A 264 -10.22 -4.13 12.02
C LEU A 264 -10.64 -2.66 12.11
N MET A 265 -10.45 -1.89 11.05
CA MET A 265 -10.92 -0.51 10.91
C MET A 265 -12.34 -0.42 10.31
N GLY A 266 -13.03 -1.54 10.09
CA GLY A 266 -14.36 -1.57 9.49
C GLY A 266 -14.40 -1.20 8.01
N ILE A 267 -13.34 -1.51 7.25
CA ILE A 267 -13.23 -1.23 5.82
C ILE A 267 -12.92 -2.54 5.08
N LYS A 268 -13.77 -2.91 4.14
CA LYS A 268 -13.60 -4.11 3.31
C LYS A 268 -12.73 -3.79 2.09
N SER A 269 -11.41 -3.78 2.27
CA SER A 269 -10.50 -3.59 1.12
C SER A 269 -10.60 -4.72 0.10
N PRO A 270 -10.44 -4.46 -1.21
CA PRO A 270 -10.49 -5.50 -2.24
C PRO A 270 -9.35 -6.52 -2.06
N ILE A 271 -9.56 -7.74 -2.50
CA ILE A 271 -8.54 -8.80 -2.45
C ILE A 271 -7.60 -8.62 -3.66
N ASN A 272 -6.27 -8.64 -3.44
CA ASN A 272 -5.30 -8.53 -4.53
C ASN A 272 -5.23 -9.79 -5.41
N PHE A 273 -5.39 -10.95 -4.80
CA PHE A 273 -5.22 -12.24 -5.49
C PHE A 273 -6.40 -13.15 -5.19
N ASP A 274 -7.19 -13.47 -6.21
CA ASP A 274 -8.20 -14.52 -6.15
C ASP A 274 -7.74 -15.69 -7.03
N ARG A 275 -7.07 -16.68 -6.39
CA ARG A 275 -6.58 -17.91 -7.03
C ARG A 275 -5.66 -17.64 -8.26
N PRO A 276 -4.61 -16.82 -8.13
CA PRO A 276 -3.83 -16.30 -9.25
C PRO A 276 -3.24 -17.40 -10.14
N PHE A 277 -2.82 -18.56 -9.56
CA PHE A 277 -2.30 -19.70 -10.33
C PHE A 277 -3.35 -20.52 -11.09
N LYS A 278 -4.65 -20.17 -10.95
CA LYS A 278 -5.76 -20.78 -11.71
C LYS A 278 -6.32 -19.85 -12.79
N SER A 279 -5.82 -18.62 -12.88
CA SER A 279 -6.25 -17.63 -13.87
C SER A 279 -5.96 -18.13 -15.30
N ARG A 280 -6.93 -17.99 -16.19
CA ARG A 280 -6.82 -18.42 -17.60
C ARG A 280 -6.28 -17.32 -18.49
N ASP A 281 -6.44 -16.07 -18.09
CA ASP A 281 -5.97 -14.90 -18.82
C ASP A 281 -5.60 -13.75 -17.85
N LEU A 282 -5.10 -12.62 -18.43
CA LEU A 282 -4.72 -11.44 -17.67
C LEU A 282 -5.89 -10.69 -17.03
N LYS A 283 -7.13 -11.00 -17.38
CA LYS A 283 -8.30 -10.37 -16.76
C LYS A 283 -8.73 -11.12 -15.50
N GLU A 284 -8.52 -12.44 -15.48
CA GLU A 284 -8.79 -13.27 -14.31
C GLU A 284 -7.67 -13.17 -13.26
N PHE A 285 -6.44 -12.82 -13.68
CA PHE A 285 -5.30 -12.62 -12.80
C PHE A 285 -5.43 -11.30 -12.05
#